data_aac0c329cee1eb06b669c2a968dec642
#
_entry.id   aac0c329cee1eb06b669c2a968dec642
#
_cell.length_a   1.000
_cell.length_b   1.000
_cell.length_c   1.000
_cell.angle_alpha   90.00
_cell.angle_beta   90.00
_cell.angle_gamma   90.00
#
_symmetry.space_group_name_H-M   'P 1'
#
loop_
_entity.id
_entity.type
_entity.pdbx_description
1 polymer ?
#
loop_
_entity_poly.entity_id
_entity_poly.type
_entity_poly.pdbx_seq_one_letter_code
_entity_poly.pdbx_strand_id
1 'polypeptide(L)'
;MEKELLLSVHDLKKSFGEREILKGISFDVRRGDVVCIIGPSGSGKSTLIRCVNYLEHPTAGTIDYRGTDVNEAFKKLTMYRTKVGMVFQSFNLFNNMTVLENCMVGQVKVLGKSKEEARTTALKYLKHVGMDTYVNAKPHQLSGGQKQRVAIARALALEPEVLLMDEPTSALDPEMVGEVLRVIRDLAKEGLTMVIVTHEMAFARDVSNRVIFIDQGVI
;
A
#
# COMPACT_ATOMS: atom_id res chain seq x y z
N MET A 1 -4.56 -26.66 -3.09
CA MET A 1 -3.43 -26.25 -2.24
C MET A 1 -3.82 -25.02 -1.47
N GLU A 2 -3.55 -24.99 -0.19
CA GLU A 2 -3.82 -23.82 0.65
C GLU A 2 -2.87 -22.68 0.26
N LYS A 3 -3.42 -21.45 0.10
CA LYS A 3 -2.61 -20.28 -0.26
C LYS A 3 -1.63 -19.94 0.87
N GLU A 4 -0.41 -19.56 0.53
CA GLU A 4 0.62 -19.15 1.48
C GLU A 4 0.17 -17.95 2.32
N LEU A 5 0.32 -18.03 3.65
CA LEU A 5 0.07 -16.94 4.58
C LEU A 5 1.22 -15.94 4.52
N LEU A 6 0.92 -14.69 4.15
CA LEU A 6 1.92 -13.62 4.04
C LEU A 6 1.91 -12.68 5.24
N LEU A 7 0.73 -12.26 5.69
CA LEU A 7 0.58 -11.40 6.86
C LEU A 7 -0.46 -12.02 7.80
N SER A 8 -0.20 -11.96 9.09
CA SER A 8 -1.16 -12.23 10.13
C SER A 8 -1.12 -11.13 11.18
N VAL A 9 -2.28 -10.61 11.53
CA VAL A 9 -2.46 -9.54 12.51
C VAL A 9 -3.21 -10.15 13.68
N HIS A 10 -2.65 -10.03 14.89
CA HIS A 10 -3.21 -10.67 16.10
C HIS A 10 -3.46 -9.63 17.18
N ASP A 11 -4.71 -9.53 17.60
CA ASP A 11 -5.21 -8.67 18.72
C ASP A 11 -4.60 -7.26 18.70
N LEU A 12 -4.53 -6.67 17.50
CA LEU A 12 -3.83 -5.40 17.25
C LEU A 12 -4.58 -4.25 17.92
N LYS A 13 -3.90 -3.55 18.83
CA LYS A 13 -4.43 -2.37 19.54
C LYS A 13 -3.58 -1.16 19.25
N LYS A 14 -4.25 0.00 19.15
CA LYS A 14 -3.57 1.30 19.00
C LYS A 14 -4.32 2.37 19.75
N SER A 15 -3.59 3.05 20.63
CA SER A 15 -4.07 4.25 21.32
C SER A 15 -3.20 5.46 20.99
N PHE A 16 -3.81 6.65 21.00
CA PHE A 16 -3.15 7.94 20.98
C PHE A 16 -3.55 8.70 22.26
N GLY A 17 -2.63 8.76 23.22
CA GLY A 17 -2.95 9.18 24.58
C GLY A 17 -3.98 8.24 25.19
N GLU A 18 -5.05 8.79 25.74
CA GLU A 18 -6.15 8.02 26.35
C GLU A 18 -7.16 7.46 25.33
N ARG A 19 -7.10 7.90 24.08
CA ARG A 19 -8.07 7.49 23.05
C ARG A 19 -7.62 6.19 22.36
N GLU A 20 -8.33 5.11 22.63
CA GLU A 20 -8.15 3.84 21.94
C GLU A 20 -8.83 3.87 20.57
N ILE A 21 -8.05 3.66 19.50
CA ILE A 21 -8.51 3.70 18.10
C ILE A 21 -8.73 2.29 17.57
N LEU A 22 -7.78 1.37 17.83
CA LEU A 22 -7.92 -0.05 17.47
C LEU A 22 -8.02 -0.86 18.76
N LYS A 23 -9.01 -1.76 18.81
CA LYS A 23 -9.44 -2.44 20.03
C LYS A 23 -9.34 -3.97 19.93
N GLY A 24 -8.25 -4.47 19.31
CA GLY A 24 -8.05 -5.92 19.18
C GLY A 24 -8.46 -6.43 17.80
N ILE A 25 -7.87 -5.88 16.75
CA ILE A 25 -8.10 -6.31 15.36
C ILE A 25 -7.26 -7.55 15.05
N SER A 26 -7.89 -8.58 14.48
CA SER A 26 -7.20 -9.80 14.02
C SER A 26 -7.67 -10.19 12.62
N PHE A 27 -6.72 -10.42 11.71
CA PHE A 27 -7.00 -10.94 10.36
C PHE A 27 -5.73 -11.44 9.67
N ASP A 28 -5.94 -12.30 8.67
CA ASP A 28 -4.88 -12.87 7.84
C ASP A 28 -4.93 -12.33 6.42
N VAL A 29 -3.79 -12.32 5.74
CA VAL A 29 -3.67 -12.02 4.30
C VAL A 29 -2.83 -13.11 3.65
N ARG A 30 -3.41 -13.80 2.68
CA ARG A 30 -2.75 -14.90 1.94
C ARG A 30 -2.32 -14.41 0.56
N ARG A 31 -1.33 -15.07 -0.02
CA ARG A 31 -0.82 -14.75 -1.36
C ARG A 31 -1.95 -14.73 -2.40
N GLY A 32 -2.03 -13.63 -3.16
CA GLY A 32 -3.07 -13.39 -4.17
C GLY A 32 -4.42 -12.99 -3.58
N ASP A 33 -4.50 -12.65 -2.29
CA ASP A 33 -5.70 -12.05 -1.73
C ASP A 33 -5.77 -10.56 -2.06
N VAL A 34 -6.99 -10.11 -2.34
CA VAL A 34 -7.35 -8.70 -2.40
C VAL A 34 -8.35 -8.45 -1.28
N VAL A 35 -7.86 -7.89 -0.18
CA VAL A 35 -8.65 -7.58 1.02
C VAL A 35 -9.06 -6.12 0.97
N CYS A 36 -10.36 -5.83 0.91
CA CYS A 36 -10.86 -4.46 1.05
C CYS A 36 -11.30 -4.20 2.50
N ILE A 37 -10.82 -3.09 3.06
CA ILE A 37 -11.21 -2.60 4.38
C ILE A 37 -12.15 -1.42 4.19
N ILE A 38 -13.37 -1.55 4.71
CA ILE A 38 -14.44 -0.55 4.63
C ILE A 38 -14.96 -0.19 6.02
N GLY A 39 -15.73 0.89 6.12
CA GLY A 39 -16.35 1.33 7.37
C GLY A 39 -16.48 2.84 7.45
N PRO A 40 -17.14 3.39 8.47
CA PRO A 40 -17.33 4.82 8.65
C PRO A 40 -16.01 5.61 8.74
N SER A 41 -16.05 6.91 8.44
CA SER A 41 -14.92 7.80 8.67
C SER A 41 -14.57 7.84 10.16
N GLY A 42 -13.27 7.80 10.48
CA GLY A 42 -12.81 7.79 11.87
C GLY A 42 -12.89 6.43 12.58
N SER A 43 -13.29 5.34 11.91
CA SER A 43 -13.38 4.01 12.52
C SER A 43 -12.02 3.32 12.77
N GLY A 44 -10.89 3.91 12.31
CA GLY A 44 -9.55 3.38 12.53
C GLY A 44 -8.88 2.72 11.31
N LYS A 45 -9.51 2.71 10.13
CA LYS A 45 -9.00 2.05 8.90
C LYS A 45 -7.58 2.47 8.52
N SER A 46 -7.34 3.79 8.39
CA SER A 46 -6.01 4.32 8.06
C SER A 46 -5.00 4.05 9.17
N THR A 47 -5.42 4.08 10.43
CA THR A 47 -4.58 3.71 11.57
C THR A 47 -4.17 2.24 11.48
N LEU A 48 -5.12 1.35 11.16
CA LEU A 48 -4.84 -0.08 11.00
C LEU A 48 -3.79 -0.32 9.92
N ILE A 49 -4.00 0.20 8.72
CA ILE A 49 -3.08 -0.06 7.59
C ILE A 49 -1.68 0.54 7.84
N ARG A 50 -1.60 1.66 8.57
CA ARG A 50 -0.33 2.25 9.01
C ARG A 50 0.36 1.45 10.10
N CYS A 51 -0.40 0.82 11.01
CA CYS A 51 0.16 -0.13 11.96
C CYS A 51 0.68 -1.37 11.25
N VAL A 52 -0.05 -1.93 10.28
CA VAL A 52 0.40 -3.08 9.48
C VAL A 52 1.72 -2.78 8.76
N ASN A 53 1.94 -1.55 8.29
CA ASN A 53 3.20 -1.11 7.69
C ASN A 53 4.26 -0.66 8.71
N TYR A 54 3.96 -0.67 10.02
CA TYR A 54 4.79 -0.12 11.08
C TYR A 54 5.18 1.36 10.89
N LEU A 55 4.38 2.14 10.17
CA LEU A 55 4.46 3.61 10.18
C LEU A 55 3.93 4.16 11.49
N GLU A 56 2.94 3.46 12.07
CA GLU A 56 2.48 3.65 13.44
C GLU A 56 2.82 2.38 14.23
N HIS A 57 3.45 2.52 15.38
CA HIS A 57 3.71 1.37 16.26
C HIS A 57 2.42 0.96 16.98
N PRO A 58 2.02 -0.32 16.92
CA PRO A 58 0.94 -0.82 17.76
C PRO A 58 1.19 -0.57 19.26
N THR A 59 0.12 -0.37 20.02
CA THR A 59 0.20 -0.31 21.48
C THR A 59 0.24 -1.70 22.09
N ALA A 60 -0.44 -2.67 21.47
CA ALA A 60 -0.42 -4.09 21.82
C ALA A 60 -0.79 -4.94 20.60
N GLY A 61 -0.62 -6.25 20.71
CA GLY A 61 -0.82 -7.21 19.62
C GLY A 61 0.43 -7.37 18.78
N THR A 62 0.40 -8.29 17.80
CA THR A 62 1.52 -8.62 16.93
C THR A 62 1.13 -8.58 15.46
N ILE A 63 2.13 -8.38 14.62
CA ILE A 63 2.02 -8.46 13.17
C ILE A 63 3.11 -9.41 12.70
N ASP A 64 2.67 -10.53 12.13
CA ASP A 64 3.58 -11.56 11.62
C ASP A 64 3.70 -11.45 10.10
N TYR A 65 4.91 -11.54 9.60
CA TYR A 65 5.21 -11.68 8.19
C TYR A 65 5.78 -13.07 7.95
N ARG A 66 5.09 -13.87 7.14
CA ARG A 66 5.43 -15.27 6.85
C ARG A 66 5.64 -16.11 8.13
N GLY A 67 4.78 -15.90 9.13
CA GLY A 67 4.77 -16.65 10.39
C GLY A 67 5.83 -16.23 11.41
N THR A 68 6.50 -15.10 11.21
CA THR A 68 7.45 -14.54 12.18
C THR A 68 7.06 -13.09 12.51
N ASP A 69 7.07 -12.72 13.79
CA ASP A 69 6.82 -11.34 14.22
C ASP A 69 7.75 -10.37 13.49
N VAL A 70 7.19 -9.28 12.98
CA VAL A 70 7.94 -8.30 12.16
C VAL A 70 9.11 -7.69 12.92
N ASN A 71 8.99 -7.49 14.24
CA ASN A 71 10.07 -6.92 15.04
C ASN A 71 11.22 -7.93 15.24
N GLU A 72 10.92 -9.24 15.22
CA GLU A 72 11.93 -10.30 15.28
C GLU A 72 12.57 -10.56 13.90
N ALA A 73 11.72 -10.60 12.85
CA ALA A 73 12.14 -10.91 11.48
C ALA A 73 13.02 -9.82 10.85
N PHE A 74 12.82 -8.56 11.24
CA PHE A 74 13.47 -7.42 10.58
C PHE A 74 14.24 -6.52 11.55
N LYS A 75 15.58 -6.58 11.50
CA LYS A 75 16.45 -5.66 12.22
C LYS A 75 16.21 -4.19 11.85
N LYS A 76 15.72 -3.93 10.63
CA LYS A 76 15.38 -2.59 10.11
C LYS A 76 14.02 -2.65 9.44
N LEU A 77 13.05 -1.92 9.95
CA LEU A 77 11.70 -1.82 9.37
C LEU A 77 11.69 -1.28 7.93
N THR A 78 12.75 -0.59 7.49
CA THR A 78 12.89 -0.21 6.08
C THR A 78 12.92 -1.42 5.15
N MET A 79 13.52 -2.55 5.58
CA MET A 79 13.52 -3.78 4.79
C MET A 79 12.14 -4.45 4.77
N TYR A 80 11.42 -4.46 5.90
CA TYR A 80 10.02 -4.89 5.94
C TYR A 80 9.17 -4.12 4.93
N ARG A 81 9.30 -2.78 4.90
CA ARG A 81 8.55 -1.92 3.98
C ARG A 81 8.88 -2.10 2.51
N THR A 82 9.96 -2.79 2.17
CA THR A 82 10.20 -3.24 0.78
C THR A 82 9.36 -4.46 0.42
N LYS A 83 9.00 -5.30 1.41
CA LYS A 83 8.17 -6.49 1.23
C LYS A 83 6.67 -6.18 1.34
N VAL A 84 6.35 -5.25 2.23
CA VAL A 84 4.99 -4.75 2.45
C VAL A 84 4.97 -3.27 2.07
N GLY A 85 4.75 -3.01 0.79
CA GLY A 85 4.72 -1.66 0.20
C GLY A 85 3.48 -0.89 0.63
N MET A 86 3.54 0.44 0.54
CA MET A 86 2.38 1.29 0.87
C MET A 86 2.19 2.43 -0.14
N VAL A 87 0.95 2.61 -0.56
CA VAL A 87 0.44 3.74 -1.34
C VAL A 87 -0.44 4.59 -0.44
N PHE A 88 -0.18 5.89 -0.40
CA PHE A 88 -0.85 6.85 0.48
C PHE A 88 -1.93 7.62 -0.25
N GLN A 89 -2.90 8.11 0.49
CA GLN A 89 -3.94 9.03 0.02
C GLN A 89 -3.35 10.30 -0.63
N SER A 90 -2.30 10.87 -0.04
CA SER A 90 -1.68 12.14 -0.45
C SER A 90 -0.48 11.99 -1.38
N PHE A 91 -0.39 10.87 -2.13
CA PHE A 91 0.68 10.55 -3.10
C PHE A 91 2.09 10.46 -2.50
N ASN A 92 2.51 11.40 -1.65
CA ASN A 92 3.80 11.50 -0.97
C ASN A 92 5.01 11.37 -1.91
N LEU A 93 4.93 11.96 -3.10
CA LEU A 93 6.04 12.01 -4.04
C LEU A 93 7.11 13.01 -3.59
N PHE A 94 8.36 12.69 -3.87
CA PHE A 94 9.49 13.61 -3.65
C PHE A 94 9.46 14.72 -4.70
N ASN A 95 9.08 15.93 -4.30
CA ASN A 95 8.85 17.07 -5.21
C ASN A 95 10.12 17.56 -5.92
N ASN A 96 11.30 17.32 -5.35
CA ASN A 96 12.59 17.66 -5.91
C ASN A 96 13.11 16.62 -6.92
N MET A 97 12.45 15.47 -7.04
CA MET A 97 12.80 14.36 -7.93
C MET A 97 11.84 14.27 -9.12
N THR A 98 12.33 13.78 -10.24
CA THR A 98 11.49 13.41 -11.38
C THR A 98 10.65 12.17 -11.09
N VAL A 99 9.69 11.86 -11.96
CA VAL A 99 8.88 10.64 -11.92
C VAL A 99 9.78 9.40 -11.88
N LEU A 100 10.78 9.32 -12.73
CA LEU A 100 11.73 8.21 -12.78
C LEU A 100 12.53 8.09 -11.48
N GLU A 101 13.08 9.20 -10.98
CA GLU A 101 13.88 9.23 -9.76
C GLU A 101 13.04 8.83 -8.53
N ASN A 102 11.76 9.23 -8.47
CA ASN A 102 10.83 8.76 -7.44
C ASN A 102 10.71 7.23 -7.40
N CYS A 103 10.67 6.56 -8.56
CA CYS A 103 10.60 5.11 -8.64
C CYS A 103 11.95 4.41 -8.41
N MET A 104 13.07 5.10 -8.60
CA MET A 104 14.41 4.54 -8.44
C MET A 104 14.93 4.65 -7.00
N VAL A 105 14.60 5.73 -6.28
CA VAL A 105 15.27 6.09 -5.03
C VAL A 105 15.23 4.99 -3.96
N GLY A 106 14.09 4.32 -3.79
CA GLY A 106 13.96 3.21 -2.84
C GLY A 106 14.81 2.00 -3.21
N GLN A 107 14.87 1.67 -4.49
CA GLN A 107 15.67 0.55 -5.00
C GLN A 107 17.18 0.79 -4.75
N VAL A 108 17.65 2.00 -5.04
CA VAL A 108 19.08 2.35 -4.87
C VAL A 108 19.43 2.50 -3.39
N LYS A 109 18.62 3.23 -2.62
CA LYS A 109 18.96 3.60 -1.23
C LYS A 109 18.67 2.49 -0.20
N VAL A 110 17.67 1.64 -0.45
CA VAL A 110 17.26 0.60 0.49
C VAL A 110 17.71 -0.77 0.03
N LEU A 111 17.49 -1.12 -1.24
CA LEU A 111 17.84 -2.44 -1.78
C LEU A 111 19.30 -2.52 -2.28
N GLY A 112 20.01 -1.39 -2.40
CA GLY A 112 21.38 -1.34 -2.88
C GLY A 112 21.54 -1.68 -4.36
N LYS A 113 20.45 -1.66 -5.16
CA LYS A 113 20.52 -1.91 -6.60
C LYS A 113 21.35 -0.84 -7.30
N SER A 114 22.02 -1.22 -8.38
CA SER A 114 22.69 -0.27 -9.27
C SER A 114 21.68 0.72 -9.87
N LYS A 115 22.14 1.89 -10.30
CA LYS A 115 21.26 2.87 -10.95
C LYS A 115 20.64 2.33 -12.24
N GLU A 116 21.36 1.48 -12.96
CA GLU A 116 20.90 0.88 -14.21
C GLU A 116 19.78 -0.14 -13.97
N GLU A 117 19.95 -1.05 -13.03
CA GLU A 117 18.92 -2.02 -12.61
C GLU A 117 17.68 -1.29 -12.08
N ALA A 118 17.87 -0.29 -11.22
CA ALA A 118 16.78 0.50 -10.66
C ALA A 118 16.01 1.26 -11.75
N ARG A 119 16.73 1.80 -12.76
CA ARG A 119 16.12 2.46 -13.91
C ARG A 119 15.28 1.51 -14.75
N THR A 120 15.81 0.33 -15.06
CA THR A 120 15.10 -0.69 -15.85
C THR A 120 13.80 -1.11 -15.16
N THR A 121 13.87 -1.41 -13.84
CA THR A 121 12.71 -1.77 -13.04
C THR A 121 11.70 -0.62 -12.95
N ALA A 122 12.17 0.62 -12.73
CA ALA A 122 11.31 1.80 -12.66
C ALA A 122 10.54 2.04 -13.97
N LEU A 123 11.22 1.95 -15.11
CA LEU A 123 10.60 2.12 -16.44
C LEU A 123 9.56 1.04 -16.71
N LYS A 124 9.81 -0.22 -16.32
CA LYS A 124 8.83 -1.31 -16.39
C LYS A 124 7.53 -0.94 -15.68
N TYR A 125 7.60 -0.52 -14.43
CA TYR A 125 6.41 -0.21 -13.64
C TYR A 125 5.75 1.11 -14.03
N LEU A 126 6.53 2.12 -14.48
CA LEU A 126 5.97 3.35 -15.05
C LEU A 126 5.17 3.07 -16.32
N LYS A 127 5.66 2.20 -17.20
CA LYS A 127 4.93 1.75 -18.39
C LYS A 127 3.65 0.99 -17.98
N HIS A 128 3.73 0.14 -16.97
CA HIS A 128 2.58 -0.63 -16.48
C HIS A 128 1.42 0.27 -16.02
N VAL A 129 1.72 1.42 -15.40
CA VAL A 129 0.72 2.39 -14.96
C VAL A 129 0.45 3.51 -15.99
N GLY A 130 0.98 3.41 -17.22
CA GLY A 130 0.80 4.39 -18.29
C GLY A 130 1.45 5.75 -18.01
N MET A 131 2.63 5.75 -17.37
CA MET A 131 3.38 6.95 -17.02
C MET A 131 4.78 7.01 -17.66
N ASP A 132 5.05 6.18 -18.63
CA ASP A 132 6.34 6.06 -19.33
C ASP A 132 6.71 7.31 -20.15
N THR A 133 5.74 8.08 -20.63
CA THR A 133 5.97 9.34 -21.34
C THR A 133 6.30 10.51 -20.39
N TYR A 134 6.06 10.36 -19.08
CA TYR A 134 6.25 11.39 -18.07
C TYR A 134 7.52 11.22 -17.21
N VAL A 135 8.45 10.35 -17.61
CA VAL A 135 9.63 9.95 -16.80
C VAL A 135 10.48 11.12 -16.31
N ASN A 136 10.58 12.20 -17.11
CA ASN A 136 11.36 13.39 -16.79
C ASN A 136 10.53 14.49 -16.11
N ALA A 137 9.21 14.34 -16.01
CA ALA A 137 8.34 15.32 -15.34
C ALA A 137 8.58 15.32 -13.82
N LYS A 138 8.33 16.47 -13.19
CA LYS A 138 8.30 16.61 -11.75
C LYS A 138 6.87 16.54 -11.21
N PRO A 139 6.63 16.18 -9.94
CA PRO A 139 5.29 16.03 -9.40
C PRO A 139 4.36 17.22 -9.59
N HIS A 140 4.88 18.46 -9.53
CA HIS A 140 4.04 19.66 -9.73
C HIS A 140 3.51 19.83 -11.16
N GLN A 141 4.04 19.09 -12.12
CA GLN A 141 3.61 19.10 -13.54
C GLN A 141 2.53 18.04 -13.83
N LEU A 142 2.13 17.25 -12.83
CA LEU A 142 1.23 16.12 -12.98
C LEU A 142 -0.15 16.42 -12.38
N SER A 143 -1.19 15.86 -12.99
CA SER A 143 -2.53 15.81 -12.39
C SER A 143 -2.56 14.91 -11.14
N GLY A 144 -3.63 14.98 -10.33
CA GLY A 144 -3.81 14.12 -9.17
C GLY A 144 -3.75 12.64 -9.50
N GLY A 145 -4.49 12.21 -10.53
CA GLY A 145 -4.49 10.82 -11.00
C GLY A 145 -3.13 10.35 -11.54
N GLN A 146 -2.40 11.22 -12.22
CA GLN A 146 -1.02 10.94 -12.65
C GLN A 146 -0.08 10.77 -11.46
N LYS A 147 -0.15 11.66 -10.45
CA LYS A 147 0.64 11.54 -9.23
C LYS A 147 0.36 10.22 -8.51
N GLN A 148 -0.91 9.81 -8.43
CA GLN A 148 -1.27 8.56 -7.79
C GLN A 148 -0.74 7.35 -8.55
N ARG A 149 -0.83 7.34 -9.88
CA ARG A 149 -0.24 6.27 -10.70
C ARG A 149 1.28 6.19 -10.53
N VAL A 150 1.98 7.32 -10.43
CA VAL A 150 3.41 7.34 -10.10
C VAL A 150 3.68 6.81 -8.69
N ALA A 151 2.85 7.14 -7.70
CA ALA A 151 2.98 6.61 -6.33
C ALA A 151 2.79 5.07 -6.30
N ILE A 152 1.85 4.54 -7.09
CA ILE A 152 1.68 3.09 -7.28
C ILE A 152 2.93 2.49 -7.93
N ALA A 153 3.43 3.06 -9.04
CA ALA A 153 4.64 2.58 -9.71
C ALA A 153 5.87 2.60 -8.80
N ARG A 154 6.02 3.64 -7.97
CA ARG A 154 7.09 3.74 -6.97
C ARG A 154 7.04 2.61 -5.95
N ALA A 155 5.84 2.28 -5.45
CA ALA A 155 5.67 1.16 -4.53
C ALA A 155 5.97 -0.18 -5.20
N LEU A 156 5.47 -0.40 -6.41
CA LEU A 156 5.70 -1.61 -7.20
C LEU A 156 7.17 -1.79 -7.60
N ALA A 157 7.93 -0.71 -7.78
CA ALA A 157 9.35 -0.76 -8.14
C ALA A 157 10.24 -1.42 -7.05
N LEU A 158 9.74 -1.54 -5.82
CA LEU A 158 10.37 -2.32 -4.76
C LEU A 158 10.03 -3.81 -4.83
N GLU A 159 9.16 -4.22 -5.75
CA GLU A 159 8.67 -5.59 -5.96
C GLU A 159 8.12 -6.21 -4.65
N PRO A 160 7.13 -5.54 -4.03
CA PRO A 160 6.57 -5.98 -2.76
C PRO A 160 5.75 -7.26 -2.93
N GLU A 161 5.66 -8.06 -1.86
CA GLU A 161 4.79 -9.23 -1.81
C GLU A 161 3.36 -8.87 -1.40
N VAL A 162 3.19 -7.78 -0.64
CA VAL A 162 1.89 -7.22 -0.28
C VAL A 162 1.92 -5.72 -0.54
N LEU A 163 0.88 -5.19 -1.17
CA LEU A 163 0.70 -3.76 -1.38
C LEU A 163 -0.47 -3.25 -0.56
N LEU A 164 -0.18 -2.37 0.39
CA LEU A 164 -1.16 -1.68 1.20
C LEU A 164 -1.55 -0.37 0.51
N MET A 165 -2.85 -0.05 0.47
CA MET A 165 -3.35 1.20 -0.12
C MET A 165 -4.29 1.91 0.86
N ASP A 166 -3.94 3.13 1.26
CA ASP A 166 -4.74 3.96 2.16
C ASP A 166 -5.55 4.96 1.33
N GLU A 167 -6.82 4.64 1.03
CA GLU A 167 -7.75 5.47 0.28
C GLU A 167 -7.15 6.05 -1.03
N PRO A 168 -6.73 5.20 -1.99
CA PRO A 168 -5.92 5.62 -3.14
C PRO A 168 -6.63 6.59 -4.10
N THR A 169 -7.93 6.83 -3.93
CA THR A 169 -8.73 7.71 -4.81
C THR A 169 -9.33 8.92 -4.12
N SER A 170 -9.30 8.99 -2.78
CA SER A 170 -10.04 10.03 -2.03
C SER A 170 -9.48 11.46 -2.19
N ALA A 171 -8.24 11.61 -2.64
CA ALA A 171 -7.63 12.91 -2.95
C ALA A 171 -7.70 13.29 -4.44
N LEU A 172 -8.55 12.61 -5.22
CA LEU A 172 -8.66 12.79 -6.67
C LEU A 172 -9.98 13.45 -7.05
N ASP A 173 -9.94 14.22 -8.14
CA ASP A 173 -11.15 14.65 -8.82
C ASP A 173 -11.90 13.44 -9.40
N PRO A 174 -13.25 13.44 -9.40
CA PRO A 174 -14.06 12.30 -9.86
C PRO A 174 -13.69 11.77 -11.24
N GLU A 175 -13.28 12.64 -12.15
CA GLU A 175 -12.88 12.29 -13.51
C GLU A 175 -11.61 11.42 -13.55
N MET A 176 -10.74 11.51 -12.54
CA MET A 176 -9.47 10.80 -12.46
C MET A 176 -9.55 9.48 -11.70
N VAL A 177 -10.61 9.27 -10.91
CA VAL A 177 -10.81 8.07 -10.09
C VAL A 177 -10.78 6.80 -10.96
N GLY A 178 -11.50 6.81 -12.09
CA GLY A 178 -11.64 5.66 -12.97
C GLY A 178 -10.31 5.11 -13.50
N GLU A 179 -9.36 5.99 -13.83
CA GLU A 179 -8.04 5.58 -14.32
C GLU A 179 -7.21 4.87 -13.25
N VAL A 180 -7.22 5.40 -12.03
CA VAL A 180 -6.49 4.81 -10.90
C VAL A 180 -7.11 3.46 -10.50
N LEU A 181 -8.43 3.38 -10.41
CA LEU A 181 -9.12 2.12 -10.12
C LEU A 181 -8.88 1.05 -11.19
N ARG A 182 -8.73 1.45 -12.47
CA ARG A 182 -8.37 0.51 -13.54
C ARG A 182 -7.00 -0.10 -13.29
N VAL A 183 -5.98 0.71 -12.99
CA VAL A 183 -4.64 0.22 -12.66
C VAL A 183 -4.70 -0.78 -11.51
N ILE A 184 -5.45 -0.48 -10.44
CA ILE A 184 -5.55 -1.38 -9.28
C ILE A 184 -6.27 -2.68 -9.65
N ARG A 185 -7.31 -2.64 -10.51
CA ARG A 185 -7.97 -3.85 -11.03
C ARG A 185 -7.02 -4.73 -11.83
N ASP A 186 -6.17 -4.13 -12.65
CA ASP A 186 -5.23 -4.88 -13.48
C ASP A 186 -4.16 -5.56 -12.61
N LEU A 187 -3.65 -4.89 -11.58
CA LEU A 187 -2.77 -5.47 -10.57
C LEU A 187 -3.44 -6.65 -9.82
N ALA A 188 -4.74 -6.53 -9.50
CA ALA A 188 -5.50 -7.62 -8.88
C ALA A 188 -5.59 -8.86 -9.79
N LYS A 189 -5.86 -8.65 -11.10
CA LYS A 189 -5.90 -9.74 -12.09
C LYS A 189 -4.55 -10.41 -12.28
N GLU A 190 -3.46 -9.70 -12.10
CA GLU A 190 -2.09 -10.24 -12.15
C GLU A 190 -1.72 -11.04 -10.89
N GLY A 191 -2.60 -11.09 -9.89
CA GLY A 191 -2.41 -11.86 -8.67
C GLY A 191 -1.59 -11.16 -7.59
N LEU A 192 -1.41 -9.83 -7.67
CA LEU A 192 -0.74 -9.07 -6.62
C LEU A 192 -1.59 -9.13 -5.33
N THR A 193 -0.95 -9.46 -4.21
CA THR A 193 -1.61 -9.44 -2.90
C THR A 193 -1.79 -8.00 -2.44
N MET A 194 -3.02 -7.62 -2.09
CA MET A 194 -3.33 -6.23 -1.73
C MET A 194 -4.24 -6.14 -0.51
N VAL A 195 -4.03 -5.09 0.29
CA VAL A 195 -4.98 -4.65 1.34
C VAL A 195 -5.33 -3.20 1.05
N ILE A 196 -6.60 -2.91 0.79
CA ILE A 196 -7.06 -1.63 0.25
C ILE A 196 -8.12 -1.04 1.18
N VAL A 197 -7.82 0.09 1.79
CA VAL A 197 -8.84 0.94 2.43
C VAL A 197 -9.52 1.74 1.35
N THR A 198 -10.83 1.64 1.22
CA THR A 198 -11.58 2.35 0.16
C THR A 198 -13.00 2.70 0.59
N HIS A 199 -13.54 3.76 -0.01
CA HIS A 199 -14.94 4.14 0.03
C HIS A 199 -15.68 3.80 -1.28
N GLU A 200 -14.98 3.27 -2.28
CA GLU A 200 -15.51 2.87 -3.59
C GLU A 200 -16.16 1.48 -3.50
N MET A 201 -17.43 1.40 -3.06
CA MET A 201 -18.10 0.13 -2.78
C MET A 201 -18.24 -0.78 -4.01
N ALA A 202 -18.55 -0.20 -5.18
CA ALA A 202 -18.63 -0.95 -6.42
C ALA A 202 -17.27 -1.57 -6.79
N PHE A 203 -16.19 -0.80 -6.66
CA PHE A 203 -14.83 -1.27 -6.87
C PHE A 203 -14.46 -2.38 -5.87
N ALA A 204 -14.73 -2.18 -4.57
CA ALA A 204 -14.44 -3.19 -3.56
C ALA A 204 -15.12 -4.53 -3.88
N ARG A 205 -16.40 -4.51 -4.24
CA ARG A 205 -17.15 -5.70 -4.65
C ARG A 205 -16.54 -6.41 -5.86
N ASP A 206 -16.06 -5.63 -6.84
CA ASP A 206 -15.58 -6.19 -8.12
C ASP A 206 -14.18 -6.82 -8.00
N VAL A 207 -13.33 -6.32 -7.09
CA VAL A 207 -11.91 -6.75 -7.05
C VAL A 207 -11.56 -7.60 -5.85
N SER A 208 -12.27 -7.47 -4.71
CA SER A 208 -11.90 -8.16 -3.49
C SER A 208 -12.42 -9.59 -3.46
N ASN A 209 -11.60 -10.47 -2.90
CA ASN A 209 -12.04 -11.80 -2.49
C ASN A 209 -12.39 -11.86 -0.99
N ARG A 210 -12.10 -10.77 -0.26
CA ARG A 210 -12.45 -10.63 1.15
C ARG A 210 -12.70 -9.16 1.50
N VAL A 211 -13.75 -8.91 2.26
CA VAL A 211 -14.06 -7.58 2.79
C VAL A 211 -14.03 -7.63 4.32
N ILE A 212 -13.36 -6.66 4.92
CA ILE A 212 -13.32 -6.43 6.37
C ILE A 212 -14.06 -5.12 6.63
N PHE A 213 -15.11 -5.19 7.46
CA PHE A 213 -15.83 -4.01 7.92
C PHE A 213 -15.31 -3.60 9.29
N ILE A 214 -14.87 -2.35 9.43
CA ILE A 214 -14.37 -1.82 10.70
C ILE A 214 -15.29 -0.71 11.17
N ASP A 215 -15.79 -0.84 12.37
CA ASP A 215 -16.53 0.22 13.07
C ASP A 215 -16.02 0.35 14.51
N GLN A 216 -15.87 1.60 14.98
CA GLN A 216 -15.43 1.94 16.35
C GLN A 216 -14.18 1.16 16.82
N GLY A 217 -13.26 0.83 15.89
CA GLY A 217 -12.00 0.15 16.19
C GLY A 217 -12.09 -1.37 16.32
N VAL A 218 -13.18 -2.00 15.93
CA VAL A 218 -13.37 -3.47 15.89
C VAL A 218 -13.82 -3.94 14.50
N ILE A 219 -13.65 -5.23 14.21
CA ILE A 219 -14.17 -5.92 13.02
C ILE A 219 -15.55 -6.46 13.33
#